data_26b1ebbb097376dc3fdc95739e46f011
#
_entry.id   26b1ebbb097376dc3fdc95739e46f011
#
_cell.length_a   1.000
_cell.length_b   1.000
_cell.length_c   1.000
_cell.angle_alpha   90.00
_cell.angle_beta   90.00
_cell.angle_gamma   90.00
#
_symmetry.space_group_name_H-M   'P 1'
#
loop_
_entity.id
_entity.type
_entity.pdbx_description
1 polymer ?
#
loop_
_entity_poly.entity_id
_entity_poly.type
_entity_poly.pdbx_seq_one_letter_code
_entity_poly.pdbx_strand_id
1 'polypeptide(L)'
;MTQTLTASPATGAAHPYALPKRERLCARKDIDALFGGEGRAMTSFPIRAVYAKAVADSHSPAAQMMVSVPKKHIRHAVGRNRIKRQVREAYRLNKHLLSGALDALTAQGRCLHIAFIWLDDRQRTSEDVTRHITALLQRIGEKIQRKDT
;
A
#
# COMPACT_ATOMS: atom_id res chain seq x y z
N MET A 1 -10.24 -30.57 -11.72
CA MET A 1 -10.44 -29.93 -11.90
C MET A 1 -10.55 -28.89 -11.75
N THR A 2 -10.29 -29.10 -11.61
CA THR A 2 -10.43 -28.21 -11.65
C THR A 2 -10.66 -27.14 -11.56
N GLN A 3 -10.86 -27.17 -11.40
CA GLN A 3 -11.21 -26.25 -11.62
C GLN A 3 -11.33 -25.14 -11.35
N THR A 4 -11.34 -25.43 -10.99
CA THR A 4 -11.54 -24.48 -10.83
C THR A 4 -11.41 -23.42 -11.02
N LEU A 5 -11.31 -23.57 -11.15
CA LEU A 5 -11.33 -22.71 -11.59
C LEU A 5 -11.79 -21.81 -11.87
N THR A 6 -11.88 -22.09 -11.95
CA THR A 6 -12.36 -21.41 -12.44
C THR A 6 -13.04 -20.50 -12.16
N ALA A 7 -13.42 -20.74 -11.96
CA ALA A 7 -14.15 -19.82 -11.78
C ALA A 7 -14.05 -18.75 -11.22
N SER A 8 -14.16 -18.68 -10.88
CA SER A 8 -14.27 -17.66 -10.31
C SER A 8 -13.68 -16.57 -10.46
N PRO A 9 -13.01 -16.67 -10.90
CA PRO A 9 -12.37 -15.45 -11.01
C PRO A 9 -13.23 -14.41 -11.54
N ALA A 10 -14.21 -14.76 -12.19
CA ALA A 10 -15.09 -13.77 -12.70
C ALA A 10 -15.61 -12.87 -11.61
N THR A 11 -15.71 -13.37 -10.43
CA THR A 11 -16.16 -12.55 -9.33
C THR A 11 -15.07 -11.64 -8.82
N GLY A 12 -13.86 -11.88 -9.19
CA GLY A 12 -12.75 -11.05 -8.78
C GLY A 12 -12.47 -11.03 -7.30
N ALA A 13 -13.19 -11.80 -6.56
CA ALA A 13 -13.10 -11.66 -5.14
C ALA A 13 -12.01 -12.50 -4.52
N ALA A 14 -11.63 -13.57 -5.12
CA ALA A 14 -10.82 -14.56 -4.44
C ALA A 14 -9.36 -14.54 -4.76
N HIS A 15 -8.90 -13.63 -5.58
CA HIS A 15 -7.50 -13.62 -5.99
C HIS A 15 -6.62 -13.13 -4.84
N PRO A 16 -5.67 -13.94 -4.34
CA PRO A 16 -4.88 -13.54 -3.16
C PRO A 16 -3.98 -12.33 -3.39
N TYR A 17 -3.65 -12.02 -4.62
CA TYR A 17 -2.82 -10.87 -4.94
C TYR A 17 -3.62 -9.71 -5.52
N ALA A 18 -4.95 -9.78 -5.49
CA ALA A 18 -5.77 -8.69 -5.99
C ALA A 18 -5.66 -7.46 -5.07
N LEU A 19 -5.82 -6.29 -5.67
CA LEU A 19 -5.93 -5.05 -4.91
C LEU A 19 -7.35 -4.51 -5.12
N PRO A 20 -8.31 -4.95 -4.31
CA PRO A 20 -9.69 -4.50 -4.46
C PRO A 20 -9.80 -3.00 -4.16
N LYS A 21 -10.86 -2.41 -4.69
CA LYS A 21 -11.09 -0.99 -4.51
C LYS A 21 -11.14 -0.60 -3.03
N ARG A 22 -11.69 -1.47 -2.19
CA ARG A 22 -11.80 -1.20 -0.76
C ARG A 22 -10.44 -1.10 -0.06
N GLU A 23 -9.40 -1.65 -0.65
CA GLU A 23 -8.04 -1.55 -0.10
C GLU A 23 -7.31 -0.31 -0.58
N ARG A 24 -7.94 0.53 -1.37
CA ARG A 24 -7.39 1.81 -1.77
C ARG A 24 -7.85 2.88 -0.80
N LEU A 25 -6.91 3.64 -0.28
CA LEU A 25 -7.21 4.70 0.68
C LEU A 25 -7.74 5.91 -0.07
N CYS A 26 -9.03 6.18 0.09
CA CYS A 26 -9.70 7.25 -0.66
C CYS A 26 -10.38 8.26 0.24
N ALA A 27 -10.73 7.90 1.47
CA ALA A 27 -11.46 8.80 2.34
C ALA A 27 -10.60 10.00 2.74
N ARG A 28 -11.10 11.19 2.46
CA ARG A 28 -10.37 12.43 2.73
C ARG A 28 -9.97 12.54 4.19
N LYS A 29 -10.87 12.18 5.07
CA LYS A 29 -10.62 12.21 6.50
C LYS A 29 -9.41 11.34 6.89
N ASP A 30 -9.34 10.15 6.33
CA ASP A 30 -8.25 9.22 6.65
C ASP A 30 -6.93 9.72 6.05
N ILE A 31 -6.98 10.28 4.86
CA ILE A 31 -5.79 10.83 4.21
C ILE A 31 -5.27 12.03 5.01
N ASP A 32 -6.17 12.91 5.44
CA ASP A 32 -5.77 14.07 6.22
C ASP A 32 -5.16 13.65 7.55
N ALA A 33 -5.72 12.65 8.21
CA ALA A 33 -5.16 12.15 9.46
C ALA A 33 -3.76 11.56 9.25
N LEU A 34 -3.58 10.84 8.15
CA LEU A 34 -2.30 10.22 7.83
C LEU A 34 -1.19 11.26 7.68
N PHE A 35 -1.50 12.38 7.02
CA PHE A 35 -0.52 13.44 6.79
C PHE A 35 -0.53 14.50 7.89
N GLY A 36 -1.44 14.41 8.84
CA GLY A 36 -1.63 15.43 9.87
C GLY A 36 -0.83 15.24 11.13
N GLY A 37 0.25 14.45 11.08
CA GLY A 37 1.13 14.32 12.22
C GLY A 37 1.09 12.98 12.91
N GLU A 38 0.10 12.15 12.63
CA GLU A 38 0.03 10.82 13.22
C GLU A 38 0.84 9.80 12.42
N GLY A 39 1.15 10.14 11.18
CA GLY A 39 1.87 9.24 10.32
C GLY A 39 3.35 9.21 10.61
N ARG A 40 3.94 8.04 10.44
CA ARG A 40 5.38 7.86 10.48
C ARG A 40 5.88 7.73 9.05
N ALA A 41 7.09 8.21 8.80
CA ALA A 41 7.62 8.24 7.45
C ALA A 41 8.93 7.47 7.37
N MET A 42 9.15 6.83 6.23
CA MET A 42 10.44 6.26 5.90
C MET A 42 10.62 6.38 4.40
N THR A 43 11.88 6.44 3.98
CA THR A 43 12.19 6.67 2.58
C THR A 43 13.11 5.59 2.04
N SER A 44 12.77 5.11 0.84
CA SER A 44 13.68 4.33 0.01
C SER A 44 13.60 5.01 -1.35
N PHE A 45 14.47 6.02 -1.55
CA PHE A 45 14.38 6.86 -2.76
C PHE A 45 14.30 5.98 -4.00
N PRO A 46 13.34 6.21 -4.90
CA PRO A 46 12.58 7.44 -5.09
C PRO A 46 11.19 7.45 -4.42
N ILE A 47 10.94 6.59 -3.45
CA ILE A 47 9.62 6.45 -2.84
C ILE A 47 9.72 6.73 -1.35
N ARG A 48 8.81 7.59 -0.88
CA ARG A 48 8.63 7.82 0.54
C ARG A 48 7.33 7.19 0.97
N ALA A 49 7.34 6.45 2.06
CA ALA A 49 6.13 5.86 2.63
C ALA A 49 5.77 6.58 3.91
N VAL A 50 4.50 6.96 4.02
CA VAL A 50 3.95 7.51 5.26
C VAL A 50 2.86 6.52 5.68
N TYR A 51 2.93 6.05 6.92
CA TYR A 51 1.98 5.07 7.39
C TYR A 51 1.51 5.37 8.80
N ALA A 52 0.31 4.91 9.13
CA ALA A 52 -0.27 5.11 10.45
C ALA A 52 -1.24 3.99 10.77
N LYS A 53 -1.40 3.71 12.05
CA LYS A 53 -2.41 2.78 12.53
C LYS A 53 -3.72 3.56 12.68
N ALA A 54 -4.83 2.94 12.30
CA ALA A 54 -6.14 3.55 12.43
C ALA A 54 -7.08 2.59 13.13
N VAL A 55 -8.15 3.13 13.71
CA VAL A 55 -9.17 2.29 14.34
C VAL A 55 -9.95 1.57 13.25
N ALA A 56 -10.13 0.27 13.40
CA ALA A 56 -10.85 -0.55 12.44
C ALA A 56 -12.16 -1.00 13.00
N ASP A 57 -13.17 -1.08 12.13
CA ASP A 57 -14.43 -1.73 12.49
C ASP A 57 -14.50 -3.10 11.82
N SER A 58 -15.63 -3.79 11.95
CA SER A 58 -15.77 -5.15 11.43
C SER A 58 -15.71 -5.21 9.91
N HIS A 59 -15.88 -4.08 9.24
CA HIS A 59 -15.88 -4.01 7.76
C HIS A 59 -14.60 -3.42 7.20
N SER A 60 -13.69 -2.96 8.03
CA SER A 60 -12.46 -2.33 7.55
C SER A 60 -11.51 -3.36 6.98
N PRO A 61 -10.89 -3.09 5.82
CA PRO A 61 -9.80 -3.95 5.36
C PRO A 61 -8.61 -3.80 6.31
N ALA A 62 -7.76 -4.82 6.36
CA ALA A 62 -6.60 -4.81 7.23
C ALA A 62 -5.62 -3.71 6.87
N ALA A 63 -5.53 -3.37 5.60
CA ALA A 63 -4.65 -2.30 5.12
C ALA A 63 -5.30 -1.57 3.96
N GLN A 64 -5.03 -0.27 3.89
CA GLN A 64 -5.42 0.55 2.75
C GLN A 64 -4.22 1.38 2.31
N MET A 65 -4.06 1.56 1.01
CA MET A 65 -2.92 2.27 0.47
C MET A 65 -3.35 3.31 -0.57
N MET A 66 -2.52 4.34 -0.72
CA MET A 66 -2.68 5.31 -1.78
C MET A 66 -1.31 5.62 -2.38
N VAL A 67 -1.31 6.18 -3.59
CA VAL A 67 -0.09 6.60 -4.27
C VAL A 67 -0.25 8.05 -4.68
N SER A 68 0.76 8.85 -4.40
CA SER A 68 0.79 10.25 -4.81
C SER A 68 2.01 10.50 -5.68
N VAL A 69 1.80 11.04 -6.88
CA VAL A 69 2.88 11.42 -7.78
C VAL A 69 2.71 12.91 -8.07
N PRO A 70 3.47 13.78 -7.38
CA PRO A 70 3.30 15.22 -7.53
C PRO A 70 3.60 15.71 -8.95
N LYS A 71 2.84 16.68 -9.41
CA LYS A 71 3.05 17.28 -10.72
C LYS A 71 4.41 17.94 -10.85
N LYS A 72 4.97 18.44 -9.77
CA LYS A 72 6.28 19.06 -9.80
C LYS A 72 7.38 18.11 -10.19
N HIS A 73 7.18 16.82 -9.95
CA HIS A 73 8.17 15.80 -10.32
C HIS A 73 7.87 15.22 -11.70
N ILE A 74 6.62 14.88 -11.97
CA ILE A 74 6.21 14.28 -13.24
C ILE A 74 5.07 15.10 -13.81
N ARG A 75 5.36 15.91 -14.82
CA ARG A 75 4.43 16.90 -15.35
C ARG A 75 3.21 16.31 -16.04
N HIS A 76 3.40 15.24 -16.78
CA HIS A 76 2.33 14.71 -17.64
C HIS A 76 1.54 13.62 -16.93
N ALA A 77 0.23 13.66 -17.11
CA ALA A 77 -0.66 12.70 -16.46
C ALA A 77 -0.35 11.26 -16.85
N VAL A 78 0.05 11.04 -18.11
CA VAL A 78 0.40 9.69 -18.59
C VAL A 78 1.55 9.12 -17.76
N GLY A 79 2.58 9.92 -17.51
CA GLY A 79 3.71 9.50 -16.70
C GLY A 79 3.31 9.23 -15.24
N ARG A 80 2.49 10.11 -14.67
CA ARG A 80 2.02 9.92 -13.30
C ARG A 80 1.18 8.66 -13.18
N ASN A 81 0.30 8.41 -14.13
CA ASN A 81 -0.55 7.23 -14.11
C ASN A 81 0.27 5.94 -14.25
N ARG A 82 1.33 5.97 -15.06
CA ARG A 82 2.21 4.83 -15.21
C ARG A 82 2.89 4.50 -13.89
N ILE A 83 3.41 5.51 -13.21
CA ILE A 83 4.07 5.31 -11.91
C ILE A 83 3.08 4.78 -10.89
N LYS A 84 1.88 5.33 -10.84
CA LYS A 84 0.85 4.85 -9.91
C LYS A 84 0.56 3.38 -10.14
N ARG A 85 0.45 2.96 -11.41
CA ARG A 85 0.22 1.54 -11.73
C ARG A 85 1.39 0.68 -11.28
N GLN A 86 2.63 1.14 -11.50
CA GLN A 86 3.80 0.40 -11.07
C GLN A 86 3.82 0.20 -9.55
N VAL A 87 3.52 1.25 -8.80
CA VAL A 87 3.49 1.17 -7.34
C VAL A 87 2.38 0.26 -6.86
N ARG A 88 1.18 0.40 -7.43
CA ARG A 88 0.06 -0.46 -7.04
C ARG A 88 0.34 -1.92 -7.34
N GLU A 89 0.93 -2.20 -8.48
CA GLU A 89 1.26 -3.57 -8.86
C GLU A 89 2.32 -4.15 -7.93
N ALA A 90 3.35 -3.38 -7.62
CA ALA A 90 4.39 -3.82 -6.70
C ALA A 90 3.81 -4.09 -5.31
N TYR A 91 2.93 -3.22 -4.84
CA TYR A 91 2.26 -3.41 -3.56
C TYR A 91 1.37 -4.67 -3.60
N ARG A 92 0.56 -4.79 -4.64
CA ARG A 92 -0.36 -5.91 -4.78
C ARG A 92 0.36 -7.25 -4.67
N LEU A 93 1.50 -7.35 -5.33
CA LEU A 93 2.26 -8.61 -5.37
C LEU A 93 3.05 -8.87 -4.09
N ASN A 94 3.30 -7.84 -3.29
CA ASN A 94 4.18 -7.96 -2.13
C ASN A 94 3.50 -7.63 -0.80
N LYS A 95 2.20 -7.36 -0.80
CA LYS A 95 1.50 -7.00 0.43
C LYS A 95 1.51 -8.10 1.47
N HIS A 96 1.76 -9.34 1.06
CA HIS A 96 1.89 -10.46 1.99
C HIS A 96 3.04 -10.26 2.99
N LEU A 97 4.01 -9.41 2.66
CA LEU A 97 5.10 -9.09 3.58
C LEU A 97 4.61 -8.38 4.84
N LEU A 98 3.41 -7.82 4.77
CA LEU A 98 2.80 -7.15 5.92
C LEU A 98 1.91 -8.07 6.75
N SER A 99 1.73 -9.34 6.33
CA SER A 99 0.70 -10.18 6.94
C SER A 99 0.86 -10.34 8.45
N GLY A 100 2.08 -10.55 8.94
CA GLY A 100 2.30 -10.66 10.38
C GLY A 100 1.96 -9.38 11.13
N ALA A 101 2.35 -8.25 10.57
CA ALA A 101 2.05 -6.95 11.16
C ALA A 101 0.54 -6.68 11.14
N LEU A 102 -0.13 -7.03 10.04
CA LEU A 102 -1.56 -6.81 9.92
C LEU A 102 -2.35 -7.70 10.88
N ASP A 103 -1.88 -8.93 11.09
CA ASP A 103 -2.52 -9.81 12.06
C ASP A 103 -2.43 -9.22 13.46
N ALA A 104 -1.28 -8.66 13.82
CA ALA A 104 -1.10 -8.03 15.12
C ALA A 104 -2.01 -6.82 15.28
N LEU A 105 -2.14 -6.00 14.24
CA LEU A 105 -3.02 -4.84 14.29
C LEU A 105 -4.49 -5.24 14.38
N THR A 106 -4.88 -6.25 13.61
CA THR A 106 -6.26 -6.74 13.64
C THR A 106 -6.63 -7.24 15.03
N ALA A 107 -5.72 -7.91 15.71
CA ALA A 107 -5.95 -8.36 17.06
C ALA A 107 -6.19 -7.20 18.03
N GLN A 108 -5.70 -6.02 17.71
CA GLN A 108 -5.87 -4.81 18.50
C GLN A 108 -7.06 -3.96 18.03
N GLY A 109 -7.82 -4.42 17.06
CA GLY A 109 -8.91 -3.64 16.49
C GLY A 109 -8.43 -2.49 15.63
N ARG A 110 -7.26 -2.64 15.00
CA ARG A 110 -6.66 -1.58 14.19
C ARG A 110 -6.38 -2.04 12.79
N CYS A 111 -6.21 -1.08 11.90
CA CYS A 111 -5.81 -1.32 10.52
C CYS A 111 -4.68 -0.39 10.16
N LEU A 112 -4.08 -0.63 8.98
CA LEU A 112 -2.92 0.14 8.53
C LEU A 112 -3.29 1.01 7.33
N HIS A 113 -2.92 2.28 7.38
CA HIS A 113 -3.04 3.18 6.25
C HIS A 113 -1.64 3.54 5.77
N ILE A 114 -1.39 3.44 4.47
CA ILE A 114 -0.07 3.73 3.88
C ILE A 114 -0.24 4.65 2.69
N ALA A 115 0.61 5.68 2.61
CA ALA A 115 0.71 6.51 1.42
C ALA A 115 2.11 6.39 0.85
N PHE A 116 2.21 6.10 -0.45
CA PHE A 116 3.48 6.08 -1.15
C PHE A 116 3.59 7.36 -1.97
N ILE A 117 4.67 8.09 -1.80
CA ILE A 117 4.87 9.39 -2.45
C ILE A 117 6.11 9.30 -3.34
N TRP A 118 5.94 9.66 -4.59
CA TRP A 118 7.04 9.66 -5.56
C TRP A 118 7.88 10.92 -5.40
N LEU A 119 9.20 10.77 -5.34
CA LEU A 119 10.12 11.88 -5.08
C LEU A 119 11.06 12.19 -6.23
N ASP A 120 11.04 11.42 -7.31
CA ASP A 120 11.99 11.56 -8.40
C ASP A 120 11.36 12.27 -9.59
N ASP A 121 12.16 13.04 -10.30
CA ASP A 121 11.71 13.71 -11.51
C ASP A 121 11.70 12.78 -12.73
N ARG A 122 12.14 11.55 -12.56
CA ARG A 122 12.23 10.56 -13.63
C ARG A 122 11.36 9.37 -13.35
N GLN A 123 10.92 8.73 -14.43
CA GLN A 123 10.26 7.44 -14.32
C GLN A 123 11.33 6.36 -14.21
N ARG A 124 10.93 5.23 -13.62
CA ARG A 124 11.84 4.11 -13.41
C ARG A 124 11.21 2.82 -13.91
N THR A 125 12.02 1.77 -14.02
CA THR A 125 11.52 0.46 -14.44
C THR A 125 10.63 -0.13 -13.35
N SER A 126 9.75 -1.02 -13.74
CA SER A 126 8.89 -1.71 -12.78
C SER A 126 9.70 -2.53 -11.78
N GLU A 127 10.81 -3.10 -12.23
CA GLU A 127 11.69 -3.85 -11.34
C GLU A 127 12.29 -2.96 -10.26
N ASP A 128 12.71 -1.76 -10.65
CA ASP A 128 13.28 -0.82 -9.69
C ASP A 128 12.22 -0.38 -8.68
N VAL A 129 11.03 -0.06 -9.16
CA VAL A 129 9.92 0.32 -8.28
C VAL A 129 9.59 -0.82 -7.31
N THR A 130 9.52 -2.05 -7.81
CA THR A 130 9.21 -3.21 -6.97
C THR A 130 10.25 -3.39 -5.88
N ARG A 131 11.53 -3.22 -6.21
CA ARG A 131 12.60 -3.37 -5.23
C ARG A 131 12.43 -2.40 -4.07
N HIS A 132 12.09 -1.15 -4.37
CA HIS A 132 11.90 -0.14 -3.32
C HIS A 132 10.63 -0.37 -2.51
N ILE A 133 9.54 -0.76 -3.18
CA ILE A 133 8.29 -1.08 -2.47
C ILE A 133 8.51 -2.27 -1.53
N THR A 134 9.18 -3.31 -2.00
CA THR A 134 9.47 -4.49 -1.17
C THR A 134 10.25 -4.10 0.08
N ALA A 135 11.29 -3.29 -0.09
CA ALA A 135 12.09 -2.83 1.04
C ALA A 135 11.25 -2.03 2.04
N LEU A 136 10.40 -1.15 1.54
CA LEU A 136 9.54 -0.34 2.41
C LEU A 136 8.55 -1.21 3.17
N LEU A 137 7.91 -2.17 2.49
CA LEU A 137 6.93 -3.03 3.15
C LEU A 137 7.59 -3.89 4.23
N GLN A 138 8.78 -4.41 3.97
CA GLN A 138 9.50 -5.17 4.98
C GLN A 138 9.82 -4.32 6.21
N ARG A 139 10.28 -3.09 5.99
CA ARG A 139 10.63 -2.20 7.08
C ARG A 139 9.42 -1.76 7.89
N ILE A 140 8.31 -1.48 7.20
CA ILE A 140 7.06 -1.13 7.89
C ILE A 140 6.58 -2.30 8.74
N GLY A 141 6.59 -3.50 8.18
CA GLY A 141 6.17 -4.69 8.90
C GLY A 141 7.00 -4.92 10.15
N GLU A 142 8.31 -4.78 10.04
CA GLU A 142 9.20 -4.96 11.16
C GLU A 142 8.96 -3.93 12.26
N LYS A 143 8.75 -2.68 11.86
CA LYS A 143 8.53 -1.62 12.84
C LYS A 143 7.22 -1.80 13.60
N ILE A 144 6.19 -2.23 12.92
CA ILE A 144 4.91 -2.47 13.55
C ILE A 144 4.99 -3.64 14.52
N GLN A 145 5.59 -4.73 14.10
CA GLN A 145 5.72 -5.92 14.96
C GLN A 145 6.61 -5.65 16.16
N ARG A 146 7.67 -4.88 15.96
CA ARG A 146 8.58 -4.56 17.05
C ARG A 146 7.91 -3.73 18.13
N LYS A 147 7.04 -2.82 17.76
CA LYS A 147 6.33 -2.00 18.72
C LYS A 147 5.27 -2.75 19.49
N ASP A 148 4.78 -3.82 18.91
CA ASP A 148 3.69 -4.58 19.50
C ASP A 148 4.18 -5.72 20.40
N THR A 149 5.48 -5.87 20.53
CA THR A 149 6.04 -6.86 21.46
C THR A 149 6.44 -6.24 22.81
#